data_9694ad75d21bc1c69dcc7604f2c7d7b0
#
_entry.id   9694ad75d21bc1c69dcc7604f2c7d7b0
#
_cell.length_a   1.000
_cell.length_b   1.000
_cell.length_c   1.000
_cell.angle_alpha   90.00
_cell.angle_beta   90.00
_cell.angle_gamma   90.00
#
_symmetry.space_group_name_H-M   'P 1'
#
loop_
_entity.id
_entity.type
_entity.pdbx_description
1 polymer ?
#
loop_
_entity_poly.entity_id
_entity_poly.type
_entity_poly.pdbx_seq_one_letter_code
_entity_poly.pdbx_strand_id
1 'polypeptide(L)'
;MRRILIFLACIACISLSSCKILRPTVMFQTKKNFKYANFAETPRVTVLQPFDQLEVIMATNNGYLLLETESTESRNYQYNRQSGNAITYMIRQDSIVKIPTVGEIKLGGMQKDSAEMLLEQELAKYYQAPFVKITVTNRNVILFYDEGTVGKKITIPEGGLSLLEAFADAGGLTESSKSYKIKLIRGNNKNPEVYNFNIRNLEEFRKANFMLEANDIIYVDSRPRYAAKFIKEIQPYITLLTCVTMVYALFHK
;
A
#
# COMPACT_ATOMS: atom_id res chain seq x y z
N MET A 1 54.57 2.20 -17.02
CA MET A 1 53.49 1.46 -17.67
C MET A 1 53.02 0.24 -16.85
N ARG A 2 53.88 -0.70 -16.47
CA ARG A 2 53.52 -1.92 -15.73
C ARG A 2 52.83 -1.67 -14.37
N ARG A 3 53.22 -0.65 -13.60
CA ARG A 3 52.57 -0.27 -12.30
C ARG A 3 51.18 0.34 -12.50
N ILE A 4 50.93 1.09 -13.54
CA ILE A 4 49.65 1.69 -13.90
C ILE A 4 48.65 0.60 -14.34
N LEU A 5 49.12 -0.39 -15.09
CA LEU A 5 48.33 -1.54 -15.51
C LEU A 5 47.88 -2.42 -14.33
N ILE A 6 48.76 -2.62 -13.34
CA ILE A 6 48.44 -3.36 -12.11
C ILE A 6 47.40 -2.58 -11.27
N PHE A 7 47.52 -1.26 -11.18
CA PHE A 7 46.58 -0.41 -10.45
C PHE A 7 45.20 -0.40 -11.11
N LEU A 8 45.12 -0.35 -12.43
CA LEU A 8 43.89 -0.47 -13.21
C LEU A 8 43.25 -1.85 -13.07
N ALA A 9 44.03 -2.94 -13.06
CA ALA A 9 43.55 -4.30 -12.86
C ALA A 9 42.98 -4.51 -11.44
N CYS A 10 43.62 -3.95 -10.39
CA CYS A 10 43.10 -3.98 -9.02
C CYS A 10 41.79 -3.21 -8.89
N ILE A 11 41.63 -2.05 -9.50
CA ILE A 11 40.38 -1.28 -9.52
C ILE A 11 39.28 -2.06 -10.24
N ALA A 12 39.56 -2.72 -11.35
CA ALA A 12 38.64 -3.56 -12.07
C ALA A 12 38.18 -4.80 -11.26
N CYS A 13 39.08 -5.43 -10.49
CA CYS A 13 38.76 -6.55 -9.61
C CYS A 13 37.86 -6.14 -8.43
N ILE A 14 38.08 -4.95 -7.86
CA ILE A 14 37.27 -4.42 -6.74
C ILE A 14 35.85 -4.08 -7.22
N SER A 15 35.64 -3.65 -8.46
CA SER A 15 34.34 -3.32 -9.04
C SER A 15 33.46 -4.53 -9.34
N LEU A 16 34.01 -5.75 -9.43
CA LEU A 16 33.26 -6.98 -9.78
C LEU A 16 32.62 -7.69 -8.59
N SER A 17 32.95 -7.34 -7.33
CA SER A 17 32.52 -8.09 -6.15
C SER A 17 31.20 -7.64 -5.52
N SER A 18 30.44 -6.69 -6.10
CA SER A 18 29.30 -6.06 -5.43
C SER A 18 27.95 -6.25 -6.13
N CYS A 19 27.61 -7.50 -6.50
CA CYS A 19 26.30 -7.80 -7.11
C CYS A 19 25.09 -7.38 -6.25
N LYS A 20 25.21 -7.38 -4.91
CA LYS A 20 24.14 -7.02 -3.98
C LYS A 20 23.86 -5.51 -3.97
N ILE A 21 24.89 -4.70 -4.22
CA ILE A 21 24.80 -3.24 -4.28
C ILE A 21 24.22 -2.78 -5.62
N LEU A 22 24.49 -3.52 -6.71
CA LEU A 22 24.07 -3.14 -8.05
C LEU A 22 22.59 -3.44 -8.34
N ARG A 23 22.01 -4.46 -7.71
CA ARG A 23 20.60 -4.86 -7.92
C ARG A 23 19.84 -4.97 -6.59
N PRO A 24 19.53 -3.86 -5.91
CA PRO A 24 18.87 -3.90 -4.60
C PRO A 24 17.40 -4.33 -4.66
N THR A 25 16.74 -4.13 -5.79
CA THR A 25 15.30 -4.37 -6.00
C THR A 25 14.92 -5.78 -6.42
N VAL A 26 15.92 -6.67 -6.64
CA VAL A 26 15.62 -8.04 -7.04
C VAL A 26 14.80 -8.74 -5.96
N MET A 27 13.68 -9.36 -6.37
CA MET A 27 12.76 -10.12 -5.52
C MET A 27 12.67 -11.58 -5.98
N PHE A 28 12.19 -12.46 -5.11
CA PHE A 28 11.81 -13.85 -5.40
C PHE A 28 12.91 -14.75 -5.97
N GLN A 29 14.17 -14.49 -5.62
CA GLN A 29 15.26 -15.38 -6.01
C GLN A 29 15.10 -16.75 -5.32
N THR A 30 15.24 -17.82 -6.09
CA THR A 30 15.23 -19.20 -5.58
C THR A 30 16.63 -19.80 -5.59
N LYS A 31 16.90 -20.71 -4.67
CA LYS A 31 18.09 -21.59 -4.74
C LYS A 31 17.88 -22.65 -5.83
N LYS A 32 19.01 -23.19 -6.33
CA LYS A 32 19.06 -24.15 -7.46
C LYS A 32 18.15 -25.39 -7.30
N ASN A 33 17.81 -25.78 -6.05
CA ASN A 33 17.00 -26.96 -5.70
C ASN A 33 15.73 -26.59 -4.92
N PHE A 34 15.12 -25.43 -5.20
CA PHE A 34 13.92 -25.00 -4.50
C PHE A 34 12.73 -25.91 -4.88
N LYS A 35 12.05 -26.45 -3.86
CA LYS A 35 10.82 -27.24 -4.05
C LYS A 35 9.61 -26.31 -4.05
N TYR A 36 8.89 -26.28 -5.16
CA TYR A 36 7.63 -25.53 -5.26
C TYR A 36 6.51 -26.31 -4.57
N ALA A 37 5.69 -25.61 -3.79
CA ALA A 37 4.52 -26.18 -3.13
C ALA A 37 3.26 -26.00 -3.98
N ASN A 38 2.24 -26.83 -3.75
CA ASN A 38 0.92 -26.62 -4.34
C ASN A 38 0.26 -25.38 -3.71
N PHE A 39 -0.54 -24.70 -4.52
CA PHE A 39 -1.30 -23.53 -4.08
C PHE A 39 -2.44 -23.96 -3.14
N ALA A 40 -2.59 -23.26 -2.01
CA ALA A 40 -3.73 -23.38 -1.11
C ALA A 40 -4.20 -21.96 -0.73
N GLU A 41 -5.47 -21.68 -0.98
CA GLU A 41 -6.09 -20.40 -0.64
C GLU A 41 -6.67 -20.47 0.78
N THR A 42 -6.40 -19.45 1.60
CA THR A 42 -6.97 -19.34 2.95
C THR A 42 -8.11 -18.32 2.91
N PRO A 43 -9.33 -18.65 3.38
CA PRO A 43 -10.44 -17.72 3.44
C PRO A 43 -10.09 -16.51 4.32
N ARG A 44 -10.45 -15.32 3.88
CA ARG A 44 -10.21 -14.06 4.59
C ARG A 44 -11.51 -13.58 5.20
N VAL A 45 -11.53 -13.38 6.51
CA VAL A 45 -12.70 -12.93 7.26
C VAL A 45 -12.46 -11.53 7.78
N THR A 46 -13.37 -10.61 7.49
CA THR A 46 -13.33 -9.23 7.97
C THR A 46 -14.19 -9.07 9.23
N VAL A 47 -13.56 -8.69 10.36
CA VAL A 47 -14.23 -8.34 11.60
C VAL A 47 -14.35 -6.83 11.71
N LEU A 48 -15.53 -6.32 12.03
CA LEU A 48 -15.80 -4.90 12.23
C LEU A 48 -15.22 -4.43 13.56
N GLN A 49 -14.58 -3.25 13.58
CA GLN A 49 -13.91 -2.70 14.75
C GLN A 49 -14.48 -1.32 15.11
N PRO A 50 -14.37 -0.90 16.39
CA PRO A 50 -14.63 0.49 16.76
C PRO A 50 -13.82 1.47 15.88
N PHE A 51 -14.44 2.59 15.52
CA PHE A 51 -13.94 3.63 14.61
C PHE A 51 -13.88 3.24 13.13
N ASP A 52 -14.32 2.04 12.74
CA ASP A 52 -14.53 1.76 11.32
C ASP A 52 -15.61 2.69 10.76
N GLN A 53 -15.36 3.19 9.56
CA GLN A 53 -16.34 3.92 8.76
C GLN A 53 -16.98 2.95 7.76
N LEU A 54 -18.27 2.76 7.89
CA LEU A 54 -19.05 1.83 7.11
C LEU A 54 -19.81 2.59 6.02
N GLU A 55 -19.57 2.26 4.77
CA GLU A 55 -20.51 2.53 3.69
C GLU A 55 -21.53 1.39 3.70
N VAL A 56 -22.82 1.72 3.90
CA VAL A 56 -23.89 0.74 3.98
C VAL A 56 -24.86 0.96 2.84
N ILE A 57 -24.94 -0.01 1.95
CA ILE A 57 -25.89 -0.03 0.84
C ILE A 57 -27.06 -0.91 1.27
N MET A 58 -28.26 -0.36 1.23
CA MET A 58 -29.49 -1.07 1.52
C MET A 58 -30.41 -1.01 0.31
N ALA A 59 -30.89 -2.16 -0.14
CA ALA A 59 -31.77 -2.27 -1.29
C ALA A 59 -32.92 -3.26 -1.01
N THR A 60 -34.01 -3.14 -1.76
CA THR A 60 -35.03 -4.20 -1.83
C THR A 60 -34.53 -5.33 -2.76
N ASN A 61 -35.15 -6.50 -2.67
CA ASN A 61 -34.85 -7.62 -3.58
C ASN A 61 -35.04 -7.26 -5.08
N ASN A 62 -35.86 -6.24 -5.39
CA ASN A 62 -36.04 -5.72 -6.74
C ASN A 62 -34.97 -4.68 -7.14
N GLY A 63 -33.95 -4.45 -6.32
CA GLY A 63 -32.83 -3.56 -6.60
C GLY A 63 -33.10 -2.06 -6.35
N TYR A 64 -34.25 -1.68 -5.76
CA TYR A 64 -34.48 -0.30 -5.36
C TYR A 64 -33.70 0.04 -4.08
N LEU A 65 -32.92 1.12 -4.11
CA LEU A 65 -32.21 1.62 -2.94
C LEU A 65 -33.19 2.15 -1.88
N LEU A 66 -32.99 1.72 -0.62
CA LEU A 66 -33.84 2.13 0.52
C LEU A 66 -33.33 3.41 1.18
N LEU A 67 -32.07 3.76 0.99
CA LEU A 67 -31.48 5.00 1.45
C LEU A 67 -31.09 5.84 0.23
N GLU A 68 -32.02 6.69 -0.21
CA GLU A 68 -31.71 7.74 -1.16
C GLU A 68 -31.30 8.99 -0.37
N THR A 69 -30.12 9.54 -0.70
CA THR A 69 -29.86 10.94 -0.40
C THR A 69 -30.83 11.77 -1.21
N GLU A 70 -31.56 12.68 -0.56
CA GLU A 70 -32.39 13.69 -1.23
C GLU A 70 -31.53 14.56 -2.17
N SER A 71 -31.21 14.06 -3.32
CA SER A 71 -30.79 14.83 -4.46
C SER A 71 -31.64 14.39 -5.64
N THR A 72 -32.66 15.19 -5.84
CA THR A 72 -33.57 15.22 -6.99
C THR A 72 -32.76 15.06 -8.28
N GLU A 73 -32.80 13.89 -8.84
CA GLU A 73 -32.61 13.53 -10.25
C GLU A 73 -31.88 12.19 -10.41
N SER A 74 -32.67 11.20 -10.72
CA SER A 74 -32.36 9.77 -10.81
C SER A 74 -31.40 9.35 -11.94
N ARG A 75 -30.50 10.21 -12.40
CA ARG A 75 -29.59 9.92 -13.52
C ARG A 75 -28.10 9.89 -13.19
N ASN A 76 -27.68 10.10 -11.93
CA ASN A 76 -26.27 10.29 -11.59
C ASN A 76 -25.71 9.34 -10.53
N TYR A 77 -26.26 8.13 -10.32
CA TYR A 77 -25.72 7.18 -9.34
C TYR A 77 -24.25 6.78 -9.61
N GLN A 78 -23.85 6.72 -10.87
CA GLN A 78 -22.45 6.45 -11.24
C GLN A 78 -21.53 7.65 -10.99
N TYR A 79 -22.05 8.88 -11.13
CA TYR A 79 -21.28 10.11 -10.96
C TYR A 79 -21.00 10.42 -9.49
N ASN A 80 -21.95 10.16 -8.57
CA ASN A 80 -21.79 10.41 -7.14
C ASN A 80 -20.81 9.43 -6.45
N ARG A 81 -20.70 8.18 -6.93
CA ARG A 81 -19.65 7.26 -6.47
C ARG A 81 -18.24 7.77 -6.82
N GLN A 82 -18.08 8.45 -7.92
CA GLN A 82 -16.81 9.03 -8.36
C GLN A 82 -16.50 10.34 -7.64
N SER A 83 -17.49 11.01 -7.07
CA SER A 83 -17.36 12.29 -6.34
C SER A 83 -17.13 12.15 -4.84
N GLY A 84 -17.01 10.94 -4.29
CA GLY A 84 -16.68 10.73 -2.88
C GLY A 84 -17.79 11.06 -1.88
N ASN A 85 -19.03 11.23 -2.29
CA ASN A 85 -20.17 11.60 -1.46
C ASN A 85 -21.00 10.39 -0.94
N ALA A 86 -20.41 9.22 -0.79
CA ALA A 86 -21.07 8.10 -0.13
C ALA A 86 -21.32 8.43 1.35
N ILE A 87 -22.54 8.19 1.84
CA ILE A 87 -22.82 8.34 3.27
C ILE A 87 -22.13 7.23 4.03
N THR A 88 -21.27 7.61 4.97
CA THR A 88 -20.56 6.66 5.81
C THR A 88 -21.04 6.79 7.26
N TYR A 89 -21.17 5.64 7.94
CA TYR A 89 -21.58 5.54 9.34
C TYR A 89 -20.38 5.06 10.16
N MET A 90 -20.04 5.78 11.23
CA MET A 90 -18.92 5.40 12.10
C MET A 90 -19.38 4.50 13.24
N ILE A 91 -18.70 3.39 13.44
CA ILE A 91 -18.83 2.58 14.66
C ILE A 91 -18.20 3.35 15.81
N ARG A 92 -18.98 3.65 16.85
CA ARG A 92 -18.50 4.34 18.04
C ARG A 92 -17.59 3.43 18.89
N GLN A 93 -16.93 4.02 19.88
CA GLN A 93 -16.06 3.29 20.81
C GLN A 93 -16.80 2.18 21.58
N ASP A 94 -18.09 2.35 21.84
CA ASP A 94 -18.98 1.36 22.46
C ASP A 94 -19.42 0.23 21.51
N SER A 95 -18.85 0.19 20.30
CA SER A 95 -19.18 -0.77 19.24
C SER A 95 -20.58 -0.60 18.64
N ILE A 96 -21.26 0.51 18.91
CA ILE A 96 -22.58 0.84 18.38
C ILE A 96 -22.45 1.77 17.17
N VAL A 97 -23.28 1.54 16.17
CA VAL A 97 -23.47 2.44 15.02
C VAL A 97 -24.92 2.87 14.93
N LYS A 98 -25.18 4.11 14.53
CA LYS A 98 -26.53 4.62 14.29
C LYS A 98 -26.76 4.68 12.79
N ILE A 99 -27.73 3.89 12.32
CA ILE A 99 -28.09 3.79 10.91
C ILE A 99 -29.55 4.25 10.74
N PRO A 100 -29.88 5.08 9.74
CA PRO A 100 -31.27 5.45 9.46
C PRO A 100 -32.16 4.23 9.33
N THR A 101 -33.43 4.35 9.71
CA THR A 101 -34.46 3.27 9.74
C THR A 101 -34.21 2.20 10.79
N VAL A 102 -32.96 1.71 10.98
CA VAL A 102 -32.61 0.67 11.96
C VAL A 102 -32.42 1.24 13.36
N GLY A 103 -31.90 2.47 13.48
CA GLY A 103 -31.55 3.09 14.75
C GLY A 103 -30.15 2.72 15.25
N GLU A 104 -29.98 2.57 16.55
CA GLU A 104 -28.72 2.18 17.19
C GLU A 104 -28.58 0.67 17.26
N ILE A 105 -27.52 0.15 16.67
CA ILE A 105 -27.24 -1.30 16.59
C ILE A 105 -25.76 -1.56 16.88
N LYS A 106 -25.47 -2.66 17.57
CA LYS A 106 -24.10 -3.06 17.91
C LYS A 106 -23.52 -3.94 16.80
N LEU A 107 -22.56 -3.42 16.04
CA LEU A 107 -21.88 -4.15 14.96
C LEU A 107 -20.40 -4.40 15.26
N GLY A 108 -19.78 -3.62 16.14
CA GLY A 108 -18.36 -3.79 16.49
C GLY A 108 -18.09 -5.14 17.15
N GLY A 109 -17.06 -5.85 16.68
CA GLY A 109 -16.69 -7.20 17.08
C GLY A 109 -17.35 -8.31 16.26
N MET A 110 -18.30 -7.99 15.38
CA MET A 110 -18.96 -8.96 14.52
C MET A 110 -18.19 -9.18 13.21
N GLN A 111 -18.32 -10.37 12.65
CA GLN A 111 -17.90 -10.59 11.26
C GLN A 111 -18.83 -9.80 10.33
N LYS A 112 -18.28 -9.26 9.24
CA LYS A 112 -19.00 -8.41 8.29
C LYS A 112 -20.28 -9.10 7.79
N ASP A 113 -20.19 -10.35 7.36
CA ASP A 113 -21.32 -11.09 6.81
C ASP A 113 -22.44 -11.29 7.87
N SER A 114 -22.06 -11.53 9.13
CA SER A 114 -23.02 -11.61 10.24
C SER A 114 -23.69 -10.27 10.54
N ALA A 115 -22.95 -9.16 10.38
CA ALA A 115 -23.49 -7.82 10.53
C ALA A 115 -24.47 -7.46 9.40
N GLU A 116 -24.16 -7.86 8.16
CA GLU A 116 -25.07 -7.72 7.01
C GLU A 116 -26.39 -8.47 7.27
N MET A 117 -26.31 -9.75 7.67
CA MET A 117 -27.49 -10.55 8.00
C MET A 117 -28.31 -9.95 9.15
N LEU A 118 -27.67 -9.43 10.19
CA LEU A 118 -28.37 -8.78 11.31
C LEU A 118 -29.11 -7.53 10.84
N LEU A 119 -28.51 -6.71 9.99
CA LEU A 119 -29.16 -5.54 9.41
C LEU A 119 -30.32 -5.92 8.50
N GLU A 120 -30.19 -6.98 7.71
CA GLU A 120 -31.28 -7.52 6.89
C GLU A 120 -32.47 -7.98 7.74
N GLN A 121 -32.21 -8.65 8.86
CA GLN A 121 -33.26 -9.06 9.80
C GLN A 121 -33.97 -7.86 10.44
N GLU A 122 -33.27 -6.82 10.83
CA GLU A 122 -33.87 -5.60 11.37
C GLU A 122 -34.70 -4.86 10.32
N LEU A 123 -34.18 -4.76 9.09
CA LEU A 123 -34.88 -4.11 7.97
C LEU A 123 -36.09 -4.91 7.48
N ALA A 124 -36.10 -6.23 7.64
CA ALA A 124 -37.23 -7.10 7.26
C ALA A 124 -38.51 -6.78 8.01
N LYS A 125 -38.44 -6.05 9.15
CA LYS A 125 -39.61 -5.54 9.88
C LYS A 125 -40.35 -4.46 9.09
N TYR A 126 -39.69 -3.78 8.15
CA TYR A 126 -40.24 -2.64 7.41
C TYR A 126 -40.29 -2.89 5.89
N TYR A 127 -39.42 -3.77 5.37
CA TYR A 127 -39.27 -4.01 3.93
C TYR A 127 -39.30 -5.49 3.60
N GLN A 128 -39.83 -5.84 2.44
CA GLN A 128 -39.83 -7.24 1.97
C GLN A 128 -38.45 -7.61 1.38
N ALA A 129 -37.84 -8.66 1.93
CA ALA A 129 -36.56 -9.22 1.49
C ALA A 129 -35.49 -8.15 1.25
N PRO A 130 -35.11 -7.35 2.25
CA PRO A 130 -34.09 -6.34 2.12
C PRO A 130 -32.72 -7.00 1.89
N PHE A 131 -31.88 -6.33 1.13
CA PHE A 131 -30.48 -6.70 0.91
C PHE A 131 -29.57 -5.62 1.49
N VAL A 132 -28.53 -6.03 2.24
CA VAL A 132 -27.57 -5.13 2.85
C VAL A 132 -26.15 -5.49 2.43
N LYS A 133 -25.38 -4.48 2.02
CA LYS A 133 -23.94 -4.60 1.77
C LYS A 133 -23.18 -3.59 2.60
N ILE A 134 -22.22 -4.07 3.40
CA ILE A 134 -21.32 -3.25 4.20
C ILE A 134 -19.95 -3.22 3.57
N THR A 135 -19.37 -2.02 3.42
CA THR A 135 -17.99 -1.81 3.01
C THR A 135 -17.26 -0.94 4.02
N VAL A 136 -16.11 -1.38 4.54
CA VAL A 136 -15.29 -0.57 5.44
C VAL A 136 -14.37 0.32 4.60
N THR A 137 -14.50 1.65 4.75
CA THR A 137 -13.85 2.62 3.85
C THR A 137 -12.58 3.25 4.39
N ASN A 138 -12.36 3.21 5.71
CA ASN A 138 -11.27 3.94 6.36
C ASN A 138 -10.06 3.09 6.77
N ARG A 139 -10.05 1.80 6.46
CA ARG A 139 -8.90 0.95 6.74
C ARG A 139 -7.81 1.18 5.70
N ASN A 140 -6.67 1.68 6.15
CA ASN A 140 -5.56 2.03 5.28
C ASN A 140 -4.24 1.61 5.89
N VAL A 141 -3.25 1.37 5.03
CA VAL A 141 -1.84 1.26 5.38
C VAL A 141 -1.06 2.41 4.75
N ILE A 142 0.07 2.76 5.34
CA ILE A 142 0.94 3.82 4.82
C ILE A 142 2.25 3.17 4.41
N LEU A 143 2.63 3.36 3.16
CA LEU A 143 3.88 2.88 2.60
C LEU A 143 4.84 4.04 2.36
N PHE A 144 6.06 3.94 2.92
CA PHE A 144 7.15 4.88 2.69
C PHE A 144 8.33 4.19 2.01
N TYR A 145 8.89 4.82 0.99
CA TYR A 145 10.12 4.41 0.31
C TYR A 145 10.94 5.63 -0.11
N ASP A 146 12.11 5.40 -0.71
CA ASP A 146 13.08 6.45 -1.08
C ASP A 146 13.47 7.37 0.09
N GLU A 147 13.93 6.75 1.19
CA GLU A 147 14.31 7.46 2.43
C GLU A 147 13.14 8.23 3.08
N GLY A 148 11.88 7.79 2.83
CA GLY A 148 10.68 8.45 3.34
C GLY A 148 10.23 9.67 2.52
N THR A 149 10.87 9.94 1.38
CA THR A 149 10.48 11.06 0.51
C THR A 149 9.21 10.79 -0.28
N VAL A 150 8.90 9.52 -0.51
CA VAL A 150 7.67 9.10 -1.18
C VAL A 150 6.79 8.32 -0.21
N GLY A 151 5.60 8.85 0.07
CA GLY A 151 4.57 8.21 0.88
C GLY A 151 3.35 7.90 0.05
N LYS A 152 2.76 6.73 0.24
CA LYS A 152 1.52 6.31 -0.40
C LYS A 152 0.57 5.71 0.64
N LYS A 153 -0.67 6.18 0.63
CA LYS A 153 -1.76 5.62 1.43
C LYS A 153 -2.48 4.59 0.58
N ILE A 154 -2.64 3.37 1.09
CA ILE A 154 -3.26 2.25 0.39
C ILE A 154 -4.45 1.77 1.21
N THR A 155 -5.62 1.68 0.60
CA THR A 155 -6.83 1.20 1.26
C THR A 155 -6.81 -0.33 1.31
N ILE A 156 -7.17 -0.89 2.45
CA ILE A 156 -7.31 -2.35 2.61
C ILE A 156 -8.67 -2.75 2.03
N PRO A 157 -8.70 -3.59 0.98
CA PRO A 157 -9.95 -4.08 0.41
C PRO A 157 -10.65 -5.08 1.36
N GLU A 158 -11.92 -5.41 1.08
CA GLU A 158 -12.71 -6.34 1.88
C GLU A 158 -12.06 -7.72 2.08
N GLY A 159 -11.33 -8.22 1.09
CA GLY A 159 -10.58 -9.47 1.19
C GLY A 159 -9.31 -9.41 2.04
N GLY A 160 -8.99 -8.23 2.63
CA GLY A 160 -7.71 -7.97 3.27
C GLY A 160 -6.64 -7.58 2.25
N LEU A 161 -5.48 -7.20 2.73
CA LEU A 161 -4.34 -6.76 1.93
C LEU A 161 -3.07 -7.42 2.45
N SER A 162 -2.36 -8.14 1.62
CA SER A 162 -1.03 -8.64 1.96
C SER A 162 0.03 -7.57 1.71
N LEU A 163 1.20 -7.75 2.34
CA LEU A 163 2.34 -6.86 2.12
C LEU A 163 2.73 -6.77 0.63
N LEU A 164 2.60 -7.88 -0.10
CA LEU A 164 2.95 -7.93 -1.51
C LEU A 164 1.93 -7.19 -2.39
N GLU A 165 0.64 -7.37 -2.12
CA GLU A 165 -0.43 -6.63 -2.79
C GLU A 165 -0.28 -5.13 -2.56
N ALA A 166 0.08 -4.70 -1.33
CA ALA A 166 0.36 -3.31 -1.04
C ALA A 166 1.50 -2.74 -1.89
N PHE A 167 2.57 -3.52 -2.13
CA PHE A 167 3.62 -3.09 -3.06
C PHE A 167 3.12 -3.02 -4.50
N ALA A 168 2.30 -3.96 -4.95
CA ALA A 168 1.73 -3.95 -6.30
C ALA A 168 0.86 -2.70 -6.51
N ASP A 169 -0.02 -2.38 -5.56
CA ASP A 169 -0.87 -1.17 -5.58
C ASP A 169 -0.05 0.13 -5.52
N ALA A 170 1.10 0.07 -4.87
CA ALA A 170 2.03 1.19 -4.84
C ALA A 170 2.77 1.43 -6.16
N GLY A 171 2.73 0.48 -7.10
CA GLY A 171 3.49 0.51 -8.35
C GLY A 171 4.82 -0.21 -8.25
N GLY A 172 5.00 -1.08 -7.26
CA GLY A 172 6.21 -1.87 -7.02
C GLY A 172 7.27 -1.13 -6.20
N LEU A 173 8.45 -1.73 -6.13
CA LEU A 173 9.62 -1.14 -5.49
C LEU A 173 10.36 -0.21 -6.47
N THR A 174 10.88 0.90 -5.97
CA THR A 174 11.73 1.80 -6.75
C THR A 174 13.11 1.20 -6.99
N GLU A 175 13.86 1.72 -7.97
CA GLU A 175 15.23 1.25 -8.27
C GLU A 175 16.20 1.34 -7.09
N SER A 176 15.97 2.26 -6.16
CA SER A 176 16.75 2.43 -4.94
C SER A 176 16.34 1.52 -3.81
N SER A 177 15.13 0.98 -3.83
CA SER A 177 14.54 0.19 -2.76
C SER A 177 15.33 -1.09 -2.47
N LYS A 178 15.55 -1.40 -1.21
CA LYS A 178 16.19 -2.65 -0.76
C LYS A 178 15.13 -3.70 -0.45
N SER A 179 14.83 -4.58 -1.41
CA SER A 179 13.87 -5.67 -1.25
C SER A 179 14.17 -6.63 -0.08
N TYR A 180 15.38 -6.58 0.46
CA TYR A 180 15.83 -7.39 1.58
C TYR A 180 15.76 -6.66 2.94
N LYS A 181 15.24 -5.42 2.98
CA LYS A 181 15.19 -4.60 4.19
C LYS A 181 13.91 -3.76 4.22
N ILE A 182 12.83 -4.44 4.54
CA ILE A 182 11.49 -3.88 4.65
C ILE A 182 11.06 -3.97 6.10
N LYS A 183 10.60 -2.88 6.67
CA LYS A 183 10.07 -2.82 8.03
C LYS A 183 8.57 -2.59 7.98
N LEU A 184 7.84 -3.36 8.74
CA LEU A 184 6.44 -3.13 9.06
C LEU A 184 6.37 -2.70 10.52
N ILE A 185 5.72 -1.59 10.77
CA ILE A 185 5.50 -1.01 12.10
C ILE A 185 4.01 -1.09 12.37
N ARG A 186 3.63 -1.81 13.42
CA ARG A 186 2.24 -2.07 13.82
C ARG A 186 2.00 -1.64 15.25
N GLY A 187 0.77 -1.24 15.54
CA GLY A 187 0.31 -0.96 16.89
C GLY A 187 0.44 0.49 17.33
N ASN A 188 0.42 0.71 18.65
CA ASN A 188 0.39 2.06 19.21
C ASN A 188 1.77 2.73 19.12
N ASN A 189 1.80 4.02 18.80
CA ASN A 189 3.01 4.87 18.73
C ASN A 189 3.87 4.85 20.01
N LYS A 190 3.33 4.46 21.15
CA LYS A 190 4.08 4.37 22.42
C LYS A 190 4.90 3.07 22.56
N ASN A 191 4.45 1.98 21.94
CA ASN A 191 5.16 0.69 21.95
C ASN A 191 4.84 -0.08 20.65
N PRO A 192 5.42 0.35 19.51
CA PRO A 192 5.16 -0.27 18.22
C PRO A 192 5.86 -1.63 18.12
N GLU A 193 5.18 -2.60 17.51
CA GLU A 193 5.80 -3.84 17.07
C GLU A 193 6.44 -3.63 15.70
N VAL A 194 7.71 -4.04 15.56
CA VAL A 194 8.45 -3.86 14.31
C VAL A 194 8.83 -5.22 13.74
N TYR A 195 8.31 -5.52 12.56
CA TYR A 195 8.61 -6.73 11.81
C TYR A 195 9.57 -6.41 10.66
N ASN A 196 10.57 -7.28 10.44
CA ASN A 196 11.51 -7.16 9.33
C ASN A 196 11.22 -8.22 8.28
N PHE A 197 11.09 -7.80 7.02
CA PHE A 197 10.85 -8.68 5.89
C PHE A 197 11.97 -8.59 4.86
N ASN A 198 12.28 -9.74 4.26
CA ASN A 198 13.20 -9.88 3.15
C ASN A 198 12.47 -10.64 2.03
N ILE A 199 12.06 -9.90 0.99
CA ILE A 199 11.37 -10.48 -0.17
C ILE A 199 12.30 -10.77 -1.34
N ARG A 200 13.62 -10.64 -1.13
CA ARG A 200 14.62 -10.97 -2.14
C ARG A 200 14.66 -12.46 -2.44
N ASN A 201 14.52 -13.30 -1.40
CA ASN A 201 14.57 -14.75 -1.48
C ASN A 201 13.17 -15.34 -1.29
N LEU A 202 12.79 -16.28 -2.15
CA LEU A 202 11.48 -16.94 -2.08
C LEU A 202 11.29 -17.77 -0.80
N GLU A 203 12.37 -18.26 -0.19
CA GLU A 203 12.32 -18.98 1.09
C GLU A 203 11.82 -18.10 2.25
N GLU A 204 12.19 -16.83 2.24
CA GLU A 204 11.75 -15.84 3.24
C GLU A 204 10.41 -15.20 2.85
N PHE A 205 9.98 -15.35 1.60
CA PHE A 205 8.72 -14.83 1.08
C PHE A 205 7.48 -15.36 1.82
N ARG A 206 7.53 -16.60 2.36
CA ARG A 206 6.42 -17.13 3.19
C ARG A 206 6.09 -16.24 4.38
N LYS A 207 7.10 -15.51 4.90
CA LYS A 207 6.91 -14.51 5.96
C LYS A 207 6.31 -13.21 5.42
N ALA A 208 6.49 -12.92 4.13
CA ALA A 208 6.00 -11.71 3.48
C ALA A 208 4.55 -11.82 2.98
N ASN A 209 3.94 -13.02 2.98
CA ASN A 209 2.49 -13.19 2.81
C ASN A 209 1.74 -12.81 4.10
N PHE A 210 2.29 -11.81 4.79
CA PHE A 210 1.78 -11.26 6.03
C PHE A 210 0.60 -10.35 5.72
N MET A 211 -0.51 -10.58 6.41
CA MET A 211 -1.70 -9.74 6.26
C MET A 211 -1.52 -8.44 7.02
N LEU A 212 -1.79 -7.35 6.31
CA LEU A 212 -1.72 -6.00 6.85
C LEU A 212 -2.98 -5.67 7.64
N GLU A 213 -2.80 -4.87 8.68
CA GLU A 213 -3.87 -4.32 9.50
C GLU A 213 -4.01 -2.81 9.29
N ALA A 214 -5.16 -2.27 9.69
CA ALA A 214 -5.38 -0.83 9.62
C ALA A 214 -4.33 -0.06 10.41
N ASN A 215 -3.82 1.01 9.82
CA ASN A 215 -2.76 1.89 10.36
C ASN A 215 -1.36 1.27 10.41
N ASP A 216 -1.12 0.12 9.78
CA ASP A 216 0.23 -0.37 9.57
C ASP A 216 1.06 0.63 8.76
N ILE A 217 2.32 0.80 9.16
CA ILE A 217 3.29 1.60 8.43
C ILE A 217 4.36 0.68 7.85
N ILE A 218 4.49 0.70 6.54
CA ILE A 218 5.49 -0.06 5.80
C ILE A 218 6.62 0.91 5.41
N TYR A 219 7.83 0.61 5.82
CA TYR A 219 9.01 1.38 5.45
C TYR A 219 9.99 0.52 4.67
N VAL A 220 10.26 0.91 3.44
CA VAL A 220 11.25 0.27 2.57
C VAL A 220 12.55 1.06 2.65
N ASP A 221 13.60 0.43 3.18
CA ASP A 221 14.94 1.04 3.20
C ASP A 221 15.44 1.20 1.76
N SER A 222 16.10 2.31 1.49
CA SER A 222 16.60 2.66 0.17
C SER A 222 18.11 2.81 0.17
N ARG A 223 18.72 2.69 -1.00
CA ARG A 223 20.11 2.99 -1.19
C ARG A 223 20.26 4.50 -1.43
N PRO A 224 21.12 5.18 -0.65
CA PRO A 224 21.35 6.61 -0.86
C PRO A 224 21.97 6.87 -2.24
N ARG A 225 21.44 7.84 -2.95
CA ARG A 225 21.91 8.22 -4.30
C ARG A 225 22.86 9.43 -4.23
N TYR A 226 23.86 9.41 -3.34
CA TYR A 226 24.75 10.54 -3.13
C TYR A 226 25.43 11.00 -4.42
N ALA A 227 25.97 10.08 -5.22
CA ALA A 227 26.64 10.41 -6.47
C ALA A 227 25.68 11.07 -7.47
N ALA A 228 24.46 10.57 -7.61
CA ALA A 228 23.47 11.14 -8.52
C ALA A 228 23.00 12.53 -8.05
N LYS A 229 22.80 12.72 -6.73
CA LYS A 229 22.48 14.03 -6.16
C LYS A 229 23.61 15.02 -6.42
N PHE A 230 24.85 14.63 -6.15
CA PHE A 230 26.03 15.46 -6.36
C PHE A 230 26.23 15.85 -7.84
N ILE A 231 26.11 14.90 -8.77
CA ILE A 231 26.21 15.18 -10.21
C ILE A 231 25.10 16.15 -10.63
N LYS A 232 23.87 15.97 -10.15
CA LYS A 232 22.74 16.84 -10.48
C LYS A 232 22.94 18.28 -9.99
N GLU A 233 23.58 18.45 -8.82
CA GLU A 233 23.89 19.77 -8.26
C GLU A 233 25.04 20.47 -9.03
N ILE A 234 26.03 19.72 -9.52
CA ILE A 234 27.18 20.28 -10.23
C ILE A 234 26.90 20.50 -11.72
N GLN A 235 25.97 19.76 -12.31
CA GLN A 235 25.65 19.83 -13.74
C GLN A 235 25.45 21.25 -14.28
N PRO A 236 24.73 22.19 -13.64
CA PRO A 236 24.57 23.55 -14.13
C PRO A 236 25.92 24.31 -14.18
N TYR A 237 26.83 24.08 -13.21
CA TYR A 237 28.14 24.72 -13.18
C TYR A 237 29.06 24.20 -14.29
N ILE A 238 29.02 22.88 -14.57
CA ILE A 238 29.78 22.28 -15.68
C ILE A 238 29.25 22.83 -17.01
N THR A 239 27.93 22.97 -17.17
CA THR A 239 27.34 23.53 -18.39
C THR A 239 27.76 24.98 -18.59
N LEU A 240 27.77 25.78 -17.53
CA LEU A 240 28.19 27.18 -17.59
C LEU A 240 29.67 27.27 -17.95
N LEU A 241 30.53 26.43 -17.36
CA LEU A 241 31.96 26.38 -17.68
C LEU A 241 32.21 26.00 -19.15
N THR A 242 31.47 25.01 -19.66
CA THR A 242 31.56 24.62 -21.08
C THR A 242 31.11 25.72 -22.03
N CYS A 243 30.08 26.47 -21.69
CA CYS A 243 29.65 27.64 -22.47
C CYS A 243 30.75 28.74 -22.50
N VAL A 244 31.33 29.05 -21.33
CA VAL A 244 32.39 30.05 -21.23
C VAL A 244 33.62 29.62 -22.03
N THR A 245 34.03 28.36 -21.94
CA THR A 245 35.18 27.85 -22.71
C THR A 245 34.92 27.84 -24.21
N MET A 246 33.67 27.54 -24.67
CA MET A 246 33.30 27.65 -26.08
C MET A 246 33.39 29.09 -26.59
N VAL A 247 32.83 30.05 -25.82
CA VAL A 247 32.90 31.47 -26.17
C VAL A 247 34.35 31.95 -26.24
N TYR A 248 35.16 31.59 -25.24
CA TYR A 248 36.61 31.93 -25.24
C TYR A 248 37.34 31.38 -26.47
N ALA A 249 37.05 30.12 -26.84
CA ALA A 249 37.68 29.50 -28.03
C ALA A 249 37.26 30.16 -29.36
N LEU A 250 36.08 30.76 -29.44
CA LEU A 250 35.61 31.51 -30.60
C LEU A 250 36.32 32.85 -30.76
N PHE A 251 36.71 33.50 -29.66
CA PHE A 251 37.40 34.81 -29.69
C PHE A 251 38.91 34.73 -29.75
N HIS A 252 39.52 33.56 -29.50
CA HIS A 252 40.98 33.34 -29.47
C HIS A 252 41.47 32.46 -30.62
N LYS A 253 40.79 32.45 -31.74
CA LYS A 253 41.22 31.75 -32.96
C LYS A 253 41.88 32.70 -33.95
#